data_a44a7f1961e6524062469b5c77b6c20c
#
_entry.id   a44a7f1961e6524062469b5c77b6c20c
#
_cell.length_a   1.000
_cell.length_b   1.000
_cell.length_c   1.000
_cell.angle_alpha   90.00
_cell.angle_beta   90.00
_cell.angle_gamma   90.00
#
_symmetry.space_group_name_H-M   'P 1'
#
loop_
_entity.id
_entity.type
_entity.pdbx_description
1 polymer ?
#
loop_
_entity_poly.entity_id
_entity_poly.type
_entity_poly.pdbx_seq_one_letter_code
_entity_poly.pdbx_strand_id
1 'polypeptide(L)'
;MHRTLIAVALLGAGVVWNDAGIAHEKNRPQPLVIGHRGASGYLPEHTLAAYELAIRQGADFIEPDLVSTRDGVLIARHEVNITETTDVASRPEFSSRRTTKVIDGITEQGWFADDFTLREIKTLRARQRLPFRPLQFDGLYRVPTFREVVDLAGTWSRRTGREIGVYPETKHPTYHQSRGLALERKLVAALADAGWNRRRAPVFIQSFEVANLRALNTMTPVRLVQLIDANDVRLDGSIDSDNYGPYDFKVSGDPRTYADLVTPAGLAEIASYADGVGPWKRYIVGARGQDLNGDGRADDVNGDGAVDDADRITTAPTSLVEDAHDVGLIVHTWTFRNETQFLAADYGDNPVNEYLQFYCLGVDGLFADFPDTALTSRALFGLTRNVCRARN
;
A
#
# COMPACT_ATOMS: atom_id res chain seq x y z
N MET A 1 -74.68 -21.52 31.94
CA MET A 1 -73.67 -21.58 30.92
C MET A 1 -72.72 -20.39 31.13
N HIS A 2 -71.65 -20.61 31.86
CA HIS A 2 -70.66 -19.61 32.13
C HIS A 2 -69.45 -19.87 31.18
N ARG A 3 -69.06 -18.89 30.37
CA ARG A 3 -67.87 -18.95 29.55
C ARG A 3 -66.77 -18.13 30.22
N THR A 4 -65.77 -18.82 30.72
CA THR A 4 -64.54 -18.23 31.28
C THR A 4 -63.59 -17.82 30.17
N LEU A 5 -63.24 -16.55 30.08
CA LEU A 5 -62.18 -16.02 29.18
C LEU A 5 -60.88 -16.08 29.95
N ILE A 6 -59.90 -16.81 29.39
CA ILE A 6 -58.50 -16.83 29.85
C ILE A 6 -57.74 -15.78 29.03
N ALA A 7 -57.24 -14.75 29.70
CA ALA A 7 -56.33 -13.77 29.09
C ALA A 7 -54.88 -14.28 29.22
N VAL A 8 -54.23 -14.49 28.08
CA VAL A 8 -52.79 -14.80 28.00
C VAL A 8 -52.01 -13.49 27.90
N ALA A 9 -51.26 -13.15 28.94
CA ALA A 9 -50.33 -12.01 28.93
C ALA A 9 -49.03 -12.43 28.24
N LEU A 10 -48.76 -11.85 27.06
CA LEU A 10 -47.46 -11.95 26.37
C LEU A 10 -46.51 -10.90 26.97
N LEU A 11 -45.54 -11.36 27.76
CA LEU A 11 -44.40 -10.59 28.19
C LEU A 11 -43.42 -10.45 27.00
N GLY A 12 -43.47 -9.32 26.28
CA GLY A 12 -42.50 -8.95 25.29
C GLY A 12 -41.22 -8.45 25.97
N ALA A 13 -40.15 -9.26 25.96
CA ALA A 13 -38.83 -8.78 26.28
C ALA A 13 -38.34 -7.89 25.09
N GLY A 14 -38.43 -6.57 25.27
CA GLY A 14 -37.87 -5.61 24.34
C GLY A 14 -36.36 -5.69 24.39
N VAL A 15 -35.76 -6.21 23.34
CA VAL A 15 -34.32 -6.08 23.09
C VAL A 15 -34.07 -4.60 22.72
N VAL A 16 -33.49 -3.85 23.65
CA VAL A 16 -33.02 -2.48 23.40
C VAL A 16 -31.77 -2.58 22.52
N TRP A 17 -31.94 -2.38 21.24
CA TRP A 17 -30.80 -2.21 20.31
C TRP A 17 -30.11 -0.90 20.65
N ASN A 18 -28.80 -0.98 20.92
CA ASN A 18 -27.98 0.17 21.29
C ASN A 18 -27.76 1.04 20.04
N ASP A 19 -28.55 2.09 19.86
CA ASP A 19 -28.51 3.02 18.72
C ASP A 19 -27.18 3.77 18.59
N ALA A 20 -26.30 3.71 19.59
CA ALA A 20 -24.99 4.38 19.57
C ALA A 20 -24.04 3.81 18.49
N GLY A 21 -24.08 2.48 18.26
CA GLY A 21 -23.29 1.84 17.21
C GLY A 21 -23.71 2.24 15.79
N ILE A 22 -25.02 2.45 15.59
CA ILE A 22 -25.59 2.79 14.26
C ILE A 22 -25.26 4.24 13.82
N ALA A 23 -25.10 5.16 14.78
CA ALA A 23 -24.79 6.56 14.50
C ALA A 23 -23.30 6.76 14.13
N HIS A 24 -22.39 5.96 14.67
CA HIS A 24 -20.96 6.06 14.39
C HIS A 24 -20.62 5.63 12.96
N GLU A 25 -21.31 4.64 12.41
CA GLU A 25 -21.04 4.08 11.08
C GLU A 25 -21.63 4.90 9.92
N LYS A 26 -22.72 5.63 10.13
CA LYS A 26 -23.33 6.51 9.11
C LYS A 26 -22.44 7.70 8.71
N ASN A 27 -21.47 8.07 9.54
CA ASN A 27 -20.57 9.19 9.35
C ASN A 27 -19.12 8.78 8.99
N ARG A 28 -18.83 7.49 8.76
CA ARG A 28 -17.48 7.08 8.37
C ARG A 28 -17.14 7.69 7.00
N PRO A 29 -15.98 8.35 6.85
CA PRO A 29 -15.51 8.83 5.55
C PRO A 29 -15.49 7.72 4.51
N GLN A 30 -15.57 8.07 3.23
CA GLN A 30 -15.36 7.08 2.18
C GLN A 30 -13.89 6.63 2.20
N PRO A 31 -13.61 5.33 1.98
CA PRO A 31 -12.24 4.83 1.89
C PRO A 31 -11.46 5.57 0.81
N LEU A 32 -10.19 5.87 1.09
CA LEU A 32 -9.31 6.54 0.14
C LEU A 32 -8.89 5.61 -1.00
N VAL A 33 -8.80 6.16 -2.21
CA VAL A 33 -8.16 5.51 -3.36
C VAL A 33 -6.79 6.13 -3.55
N ILE A 34 -5.74 5.31 -3.37
CA ILE A 34 -4.34 5.71 -3.49
C ILE A 34 -3.78 5.09 -4.77
N GLY A 35 -3.39 5.93 -5.74
CA GLY A 35 -2.77 5.46 -6.98
C GLY A 35 -1.35 5.00 -6.72
N HIS A 36 -1.16 3.67 -6.60
CA HIS A 36 0.09 3.00 -6.25
C HIS A 36 1.13 3.19 -7.36
N ARG A 37 2.16 3.99 -7.09
CA ARG A 37 3.16 4.44 -8.07
C ARG A 37 2.54 5.18 -9.26
N GLY A 38 1.37 5.78 -9.06
CA GLY A 38 0.49 6.32 -10.08
C GLY A 38 -0.54 5.30 -10.58
N ALA A 39 -1.01 5.43 -11.83
CA ALA A 39 -1.80 4.42 -12.52
C ALA A 39 -0.87 3.39 -13.16
N SER A 40 -0.12 2.64 -12.35
CA SER A 40 1.00 1.78 -12.75
C SER A 40 0.56 0.54 -13.54
N GLY A 41 -0.72 0.17 -13.49
CA GLY A 41 -1.30 -0.84 -14.36
C GLY A 41 -1.36 -0.43 -15.84
N TYR A 42 -1.33 0.87 -16.13
CA TYR A 42 -1.46 1.43 -17.47
C TYR A 42 -0.18 2.05 -18.03
N LEU A 43 0.65 2.65 -17.18
CA LEU A 43 1.83 3.41 -17.55
C LEU A 43 3.03 2.99 -16.69
N PRO A 44 4.28 3.20 -17.18
CA PRO A 44 5.46 2.94 -16.37
C PRO A 44 5.37 3.63 -15.00
N GLU A 45 5.57 2.85 -13.95
CA GLU A 45 5.47 3.30 -12.55
C GLU A 45 6.37 4.51 -12.27
N HIS A 46 5.96 5.34 -11.30
CA HIS A 46 6.72 6.51 -10.86
C HIS A 46 7.08 7.48 -11.97
N THR A 47 6.16 7.75 -12.88
CA THR A 47 6.28 8.82 -13.88
C THR A 47 5.22 9.90 -13.62
N LEU A 48 5.51 11.15 -14.01
CA LEU A 48 4.48 12.21 -13.90
C LEU A 48 3.23 11.88 -14.71
N ALA A 49 3.39 11.14 -15.83
CA ALA A 49 2.27 10.68 -16.64
C ALA A 49 1.39 9.66 -15.89
N ALA A 50 2.00 8.69 -15.19
CA ALA A 50 1.26 7.71 -14.39
C ALA A 50 0.53 8.39 -13.22
N TYR A 51 1.16 9.34 -12.55
CA TYR A 51 0.51 10.12 -11.49
C TYR A 51 -0.63 10.98 -12.02
N GLU A 52 -0.42 11.67 -13.14
CA GLU A 52 -1.48 12.47 -13.77
C GLU A 52 -2.66 11.59 -14.19
N LEU A 53 -2.41 10.41 -14.75
CA LEU A 53 -3.48 9.48 -15.11
C LEU A 53 -4.26 9.04 -13.86
N ALA A 54 -3.59 8.68 -12.77
CA ALA A 54 -4.25 8.32 -11.51
C ALA A 54 -5.15 9.47 -11.00
N ILE A 55 -4.67 10.72 -11.04
CA ILE A 55 -5.44 11.90 -10.67
C ILE A 55 -6.67 12.07 -11.57
N ARG A 56 -6.52 11.90 -12.88
CA ARG A 56 -7.60 11.98 -13.87
C ARG A 56 -8.63 10.89 -13.70
N GLN A 57 -8.21 9.69 -13.33
CA GLN A 57 -9.08 8.57 -12.97
C GLN A 57 -9.80 8.79 -11.62
N GLY A 58 -9.37 9.77 -10.81
CA GLY A 58 -10.06 10.18 -9.59
C GLY A 58 -9.39 9.75 -8.30
N ALA A 59 -8.17 9.21 -8.30
CA ALA A 59 -7.43 8.90 -7.10
C ALA A 59 -7.39 10.11 -6.13
N ASP A 60 -7.51 9.85 -4.84
CA ASP A 60 -7.44 10.88 -3.80
C ASP A 60 -5.98 11.22 -3.47
N PHE A 61 -5.12 10.22 -3.56
CA PHE A 61 -3.68 10.34 -3.33
C PHE A 61 -2.91 9.70 -4.49
N ILE A 62 -1.72 10.24 -4.78
CA ILE A 62 -0.70 9.60 -5.61
C ILE A 62 0.47 9.21 -4.72
N GLU A 63 1.01 8.03 -4.95
CA GLU A 63 2.02 7.43 -4.09
C GLU A 63 3.37 7.35 -4.81
N PRO A 64 4.40 8.11 -4.35
CA PRO A 64 5.77 8.00 -4.79
C PRO A 64 6.66 7.28 -3.78
N ASP A 65 7.31 6.21 -4.19
CA ASP A 65 8.46 5.64 -3.48
C ASP A 65 9.69 6.51 -3.69
N LEU A 66 10.44 6.79 -2.64
CA LEU A 66 11.55 7.74 -2.68
C LEU A 66 12.89 7.09 -2.37
N VAL A 67 13.84 7.30 -3.27
CA VAL A 67 15.26 7.00 -3.08
C VAL A 67 16.10 8.26 -3.33
N SER A 68 17.36 8.27 -2.86
CA SER A 68 18.25 9.43 -3.03
C SER A 68 19.20 9.24 -4.21
N THR A 69 19.42 10.29 -4.99
CA THR A 69 20.56 10.37 -5.92
C THR A 69 21.87 10.60 -5.15
N ARG A 70 23.00 10.45 -5.83
CA ARG A 70 24.35 10.71 -5.28
C ARG A 70 24.50 12.13 -4.73
N ASP A 71 23.90 13.12 -5.37
CA ASP A 71 23.89 14.52 -4.96
C ASP A 71 22.75 14.88 -4.02
N GLY A 72 22.07 13.86 -3.49
CA GLY A 72 21.14 14.00 -2.38
C GLY A 72 19.72 14.45 -2.75
N VAL A 73 19.31 14.36 -3.99
CA VAL A 73 17.96 14.71 -4.42
C VAL A 73 17.04 13.50 -4.34
N LEU A 74 15.84 13.67 -3.75
CA LEU A 74 14.81 12.63 -3.72
C LEU A 74 14.16 12.47 -5.09
N ILE A 75 14.20 11.25 -5.62
CA ILE A 75 13.55 10.85 -6.88
C ILE A 75 12.52 9.76 -6.61
N ALA A 76 11.49 9.68 -7.45
CA ALA A 76 10.48 8.64 -7.34
C ALA A 76 10.94 7.38 -8.06
N ARG A 77 11.32 6.35 -7.30
CA ARG A 77 11.65 4.98 -7.73
C ARG A 77 11.44 4.01 -6.57
N HIS A 78 10.88 2.83 -6.91
CA HIS A 78 10.62 1.79 -5.91
C HIS A 78 11.90 1.25 -5.30
N GLU A 79 12.93 1.03 -6.11
CA GLU A 79 14.21 0.47 -5.66
C GLU A 79 15.36 1.45 -5.89
N VAL A 80 16.40 1.31 -5.08
CA VAL A 80 17.70 1.94 -5.32
C VAL A 80 18.30 1.42 -6.63
N ASN A 81 18.10 0.13 -6.93
CA ASN A 81 18.49 -0.49 -8.19
C ASN A 81 17.53 -0.11 -9.32
N ILE A 82 17.99 0.75 -10.23
CA ILE A 82 17.17 1.31 -11.32
C ILE A 82 17.28 0.53 -12.63
N THR A 83 17.87 -0.65 -12.62
CA THR A 83 18.15 -1.46 -13.81
C THR A 83 16.89 -1.81 -14.59
N GLU A 84 15.86 -2.29 -13.92
CA GLU A 84 14.64 -2.80 -14.56
C GLU A 84 13.61 -1.70 -14.87
N THR A 85 13.64 -0.62 -14.10
CA THR A 85 12.64 0.45 -14.18
C THR A 85 13.08 1.63 -15.04
N THR A 86 14.32 1.58 -15.60
CA THR A 86 14.87 2.61 -16.51
C THR A 86 15.62 1.98 -17.68
N ASP A 87 15.93 2.81 -18.67
CA ASP A 87 16.76 2.43 -19.84
C ASP A 87 18.28 2.44 -19.56
N VAL A 88 18.71 2.52 -18.28
CA VAL A 88 20.13 2.66 -17.89
C VAL A 88 21.01 1.55 -18.45
N ALA A 89 20.52 0.32 -18.51
CA ALA A 89 21.27 -0.83 -19.03
C ALA A 89 21.60 -0.72 -20.54
N SER A 90 20.82 0.07 -21.28
CA SER A 90 21.04 0.33 -22.71
C SER A 90 21.85 1.61 -22.99
N ARG A 91 22.39 2.26 -21.94
CA ARG A 91 23.14 3.51 -22.02
C ARG A 91 24.66 3.24 -21.99
N PRO A 92 25.38 3.29 -23.12
CA PRO A 92 26.81 2.99 -23.17
C PRO A 92 27.65 3.86 -22.23
N GLU A 93 27.27 5.13 -22.04
CA GLU A 93 27.95 6.08 -21.17
C GLU A 93 27.91 5.68 -19.68
N PHE A 94 27.00 4.78 -19.30
CA PHE A 94 26.85 4.30 -17.94
C PHE A 94 27.28 2.82 -17.77
N SER A 95 27.77 2.17 -18.81
CA SER A 95 28.11 0.74 -18.76
C SER A 95 29.14 0.40 -17.66
N SER A 96 30.14 1.26 -17.45
CA SER A 96 31.17 1.07 -16.42
C SER A 96 30.69 1.27 -14.98
N ARG A 97 29.45 1.74 -14.77
CA ARG A 97 28.87 1.94 -13.43
C ARG A 97 28.06 0.75 -12.94
N ARG A 98 27.92 -0.31 -13.77
CA ARG A 98 27.31 -1.54 -13.31
C ARG A 98 28.14 -2.13 -12.19
N THR A 99 27.51 -2.35 -11.03
CA THR A 99 28.20 -2.80 -9.82
C THR A 99 27.33 -3.74 -9.00
N THR A 100 27.88 -4.25 -7.91
CA THR A 100 27.16 -5.06 -6.92
C THR A 100 27.07 -4.29 -5.62
N LYS A 101 25.90 -4.22 -5.04
CA LYS A 101 25.63 -3.62 -3.73
C LYS A 101 24.82 -4.57 -2.84
N VAL A 102 24.86 -4.32 -1.55
CA VAL A 102 23.98 -4.96 -0.58
C VAL A 102 22.93 -3.94 -0.14
N ILE A 103 21.68 -4.20 -0.46
CA ILE A 103 20.53 -3.39 -0.07
C ILE A 103 19.73 -4.20 0.94
N ASP A 104 19.55 -3.70 2.15
CA ASP A 104 18.82 -4.35 3.23
C ASP A 104 19.20 -5.85 3.46
N GLY A 105 20.51 -6.13 3.27
CA GLY A 105 21.08 -7.47 3.43
C GLY A 105 20.96 -8.35 2.19
N ILE A 106 20.35 -7.90 1.10
CA ILE A 106 20.24 -8.61 -0.17
C ILE A 106 21.32 -8.12 -1.12
N THR A 107 22.08 -9.07 -1.71
CA THR A 107 23.10 -8.74 -2.72
C THR A 107 22.45 -8.58 -4.09
N GLU A 108 22.58 -7.40 -4.67
CA GLU A 108 22.04 -7.07 -5.97
C GLU A 108 23.14 -6.60 -6.94
N GLN A 109 22.95 -6.89 -8.23
CA GLN A 109 23.82 -6.41 -9.31
C GLN A 109 23.05 -5.53 -10.29
N GLY A 110 23.57 -4.34 -10.59
CA GLY A 110 22.88 -3.41 -11.49
C GLY A 110 23.46 -2.01 -11.45
N TRP A 111 22.60 -1.05 -11.71
CA TRP A 111 22.87 0.39 -11.61
C TRP A 111 22.00 0.98 -10.50
N PHE A 112 22.62 1.73 -9.60
CA PHE A 112 21.97 2.19 -8.37
C PHE A 112 21.82 3.70 -8.37
N ALA A 113 20.64 4.20 -8.03
CA ALA A 113 20.30 5.63 -8.06
C ALA A 113 21.30 6.52 -7.30
N ASP A 114 21.83 6.02 -6.18
CA ASP A 114 22.82 6.72 -5.35
C ASP A 114 24.25 6.76 -5.94
N ASP A 115 24.46 6.18 -7.12
CA ASP A 115 25.70 6.37 -7.92
C ASP A 115 25.56 7.47 -8.97
N PHE A 116 24.34 7.99 -9.20
CA PHE A 116 24.04 8.98 -10.25
C PHE A 116 23.66 10.32 -9.64
N THR A 117 24.11 11.41 -10.26
CA THR A 117 23.57 12.74 -10.00
C THR A 117 22.18 12.91 -10.56
N LEU A 118 21.38 13.86 -10.05
CA LEU A 118 20.08 14.19 -10.63
C LEU A 118 20.19 14.50 -12.12
N ARG A 119 21.23 15.23 -12.55
CA ARG A 119 21.46 15.57 -13.96
C ARG A 119 21.55 14.31 -14.84
N GLU A 120 22.24 13.27 -14.37
CA GLU A 120 22.36 11.99 -15.06
C GLU A 120 21.05 11.22 -15.05
N ILE A 121 20.38 11.12 -13.90
CA ILE A 121 19.05 10.51 -13.78
C ILE A 121 18.04 11.13 -14.76
N LYS A 122 18.06 12.46 -14.94
CA LYS A 122 17.14 13.16 -15.87
C LYS A 122 17.41 12.84 -17.35
N THR A 123 18.53 12.19 -17.70
CA THR A 123 18.77 11.68 -19.05
C THR A 123 18.10 10.34 -19.31
N LEU A 124 17.82 9.57 -18.24
CA LEU A 124 17.19 8.27 -18.32
C LEU A 124 15.70 8.36 -18.63
N ARG A 125 15.17 7.23 -19.10
CA ARG A 125 13.75 7.06 -19.39
C ARG A 125 13.20 5.87 -18.60
N ALA A 126 11.99 6.04 -18.10
CA ALA A 126 11.26 5.00 -17.38
C ALA A 126 10.85 3.86 -18.31
N ARG A 127 10.82 2.64 -17.78
CA ARG A 127 10.36 1.42 -18.42
C ARG A 127 9.37 0.69 -17.51
N GLN A 128 8.47 -0.04 -18.16
CA GLN A 128 7.59 -0.98 -17.46
C GLN A 128 8.40 -2.22 -17.08
N ARG A 129 8.45 -2.57 -15.79
CA ARG A 129 9.19 -3.76 -15.30
C ARG A 129 8.39 -5.06 -15.41
N LEU A 130 7.05 -4.96 -15.51
CA LEU A 130 6.16 -6.13 -15.56
C LEU A 130 5.79 -6.42 -17.02
N PRO A 131 6.28 -7.53 -17.61
CA PRO A 131 6.20 -7.78 -19.06
C PRO A 131 4.78 -8.02 -19.57
N PHE A 132 3.82 -8.35 -18.69
CA PHE A 132 2.41 -8.53 -19.02
C PHE A 132 1.63 -7.20 -19.08
N ARG A 133 2.25 -6.05 -18.70
CA ARG A 133 1.67 -4.70 -18.79
C ARG A 133 2.10 -3.99 -20.07
N PRO A 134 1.42 -2.88 -20.45
CA PRO A 134 1.72 -2.15 -21.68
C PRO A 134 3.16 -1.65 -21.77
N LEU A 135 3.95 -2.17 -22.72
CA LEU A 135 5.36 -1.80 -22.94
C LEU A 135 5.54 -0.66 -23.95
N GLN A 136 4.48 -0.27 -24.69
CA GLN A 136 4.56 0.79 -25.73
C GLN A 136 4.90 2.18 -25.19
N PHE A 137 4.89 2.36 -23.87
CA PHE A 137 5.24 3.61 -23.20
C PHE A 137 6.68 3.65 -22.71
N ASP A 138 7.45 2.57 -22.91
CA ASP A 138 8.86 2.48 -22.53
C ASP A 138 9.68 3.56 -23.26
N GLY A 139 10.56 4.22 -22.51
CA GLY A 139 11.44 5.24 -23.07
C GLY A 139 10.80 6.62 -23.29
N LEU A 140 9.49 6.79 -23.02
CA LEU A 140 8.81 8.06 -23.25
C LEU A 140 8.96 9.05 -22.08
N TYR A 141 8.95 8.57 -20.83
CA TYR A 141 8.86 9.42 -19.65
C TYR A 141 10.18 9.46 -18.87
N ARG A 142 10.44 10.61 -18.24
CA ARG A 142 11.60 10.81 -17.37
C ARG A 142 11.29 10.37 -15.94
N VAL A 143 12.35 10.10 -15.18
CA VAL A 143 12.27 9.90 -13.71
C VAL A 143 11.98 11.24 -13.03
N PRO A 144 10.90 11.38 -12.27
CA PRO A 144 10.61 12.62 -11.55
C PRO A 144 11.35 12.71 -10.22
N THR A 145 11.57 13.95 -9.77
CA THR A 145 11.92 14.25 -8.38
C THR A 145 10.65 14.26 -7.54
N PHE A 146 10.79 14.10 -6.23
CA PHE A 146 9.66 14.26 -5.30
C PHE A 146 9.03 15.65 -5.40
N ARG A 147 9.84 16.69 -5.58
CA ARG A 147 9.34 18.06 -5.78
C ARG A 147 8.39 18.16 -6.99
N GLU A 148 8.76 17.56 -8.11
CA GLU A 148 7.89 17.57 -9.31
C GLU A 148 6.57 16.82 -9.07
N VAL A 149 6.57 15.77 -8.23
CA VAL A 149 5.33 15.03 -7.86
C VAL A 149 4.43 15.91 -6.98
N VAL A 150 5.00 16.59 -5.98
CA VAL A 150 4.26 17.51 -5.11
C VAL A 150 3.67 18.68 -5.91
N ASP A 151 4.47 19.26 -6.81
CA ASP A 151 4.04 20.37 -7.68
C ASP A 151 2.90 19.94 -8.62
N LEU A 152 2.94 18.70 -9.14
CA LEU A 152 1.86 18.10 -9.94
C LEU A 152 0.57 18.02 -9.12
N ALA A 153 0.60 17.40 -7.93
CA ALA A 153 -0.56 17.25 -7.07
C ALA A 153 -1.17 18.62 -6.69
N GLY A 154 -0.32 19.58 -6.29
CA GLY A 154 -0.76 20.94 -5.97
C GLY A 154 -1.38 21.68 -7.18
N THR A 155 -0.82 21.48 -8.37
CA THR A 155 -1.36 22.08 -9.61
C THR A 155 -2.72 21.49 -9.95
N TRP A 156 -2.88 20.18 -9.89
CA TRP A 156 -4.17 19.54 -10.13
C TRP A 156 -5.21 19.88 -9.08
N SER A 157 -4.82 20.01 -7.80
CA SER A 157 -5.74 20.48 -6.73
C SER A 157 -6.32 21.85 -7.05
N ARG A 158 -5.46 22.80 -7.45
CA ARG A 158 -5.91 24.16 -7.83
C ARG A 158 -6.80 24.16 -9.08
N ARG A 159 -6.49 23.34 -10.08
CA ARG A 159 -7.24 23.28 -11.36
C ARG A 159 -8.62 22.67 -11.22
N THR A 160 -8.76 21.67 -10.36
CA THR A 160 -10.00 20.86 -10.24
C THR A 160 -10.86 21.27 -9.06
N GLY A 161 -10.31 22.01 -8.09
CA GLY A 161 -10.95 22.28 -6.80
C GLY A 161 -11.03 21.04 -5.89
N ARG A 162 -10.50 19.88 -6.32
CA ARG A 162 -10.42 18.65 -5.54
C ARG A 162 -9.05 18.57 -4.88
N GLU A 163 -8.98 18.30 -3.59
CA GLU A 163 -7.72 18.07 -2.90
C GLU A 163 -7.07 16.77 -3.39
N ILE A 164 -5.86 16.86 -3.93
CA ILE A 164 -5.04 15.73 -4.36
C ILE A 164 -3.88 15.60 -3.38
N GLY A 165 -3.78 14.47 -2.70
CA GLY A 165 -2.71 14.22 -1.75
C GLY A 165 -1.51 13.50 -2.34
N VAL A 166 -0.41 13.49 -1.57
CA VAL A 166 0.78 12.65 -1.86
C VAL A 166 1.01 11.69 -0.70
N TYR A 167 1.48 10.49 -1.04
CA TYR A 167 1.69 9.42 -0.06
C TYR A 167 3.12 8.86 -0.19
N PRO A 168 4.18 9.68 0.09
CA PRO A 168 5.56 9.25 -0.12
C PRO A 168 5.98 8.12 0.82
N GLU A 169 6.65 7.11 0.24
CA GLU A 169 7.38 6.09 0.99
C GLU A 169 8.87 6.45 1.06
N THR A 170 9.48 6.31 2.21
CA THR A 170 10.94 6.30 2.33
C THR A 170 11.45 4.88 2.13
N LYS A 171 12.02 4.60 0.96
CA LYS A 171 12.59 3.28 0.63
C LYS A 171 13.97 3.11 1.25
N HIS A 172 14.22 1.95 1.85
CA HIS A 172 15.54 1.57 2.38
C HIS A 172 16.21 2.67 3.23
N PRO A 173 15.53 3.26 4.23
CA PRO A 173 16.09 4.39 4.97
C PRO A 173 17.38 4.05 5.70
N THR A 174 17.50 2.87 6.31
CA THR A 174 18.74 2.41 6.96
C THR A 174 19.90 2.30 5.95
N TYR A 175 19.66 1.79 4.75
CA TYR A 175 20.66 1.78 3.68
C TYR A 175 21.09 3.21 3.32
N HIS A 176 20.16 4.12 3.07
CA HIS A 176 20.47 5.50 2.70
C HIS A 176 21.21 6.25 3.82
N GLN A 177 20.86 6.02 5.08
CA GLN A 177 21.57 6.57 6.24
C GLN A 177 23.02 6.09 6.27
N SER A 178 23.28 4.80 6.03
CA SER A 178 24.62 4.22 5.99
C SER A 178 25.51 4.82 4.88
N ARG A 179 24.86 5.38 3.85
CA ARG A 179 25.52 6.05 2.71
C ARG A 179 25.69 7.57 2.92
N GLY A 180 25.23 8.12 4.05
CA GLY A 180 25.19 9.57 4.28
C GLY A 180 24.12 10.29 3.43
N LEU A 181 23.14 9.56 2.94
CA LEU A 181 22.07 10.03 2.04
C LEU A 181 20.69 9.99 2.71
N ALA A 182 20.62 10.08 4.04
CA ALA A 182 19.39 10.03 4.81
C ALA A 182 18.23 10.81 4.15
N LEU A 183 17.04 10.17 4.10
CA LEU A 183 15.88 10.67 3.34
C LEU A 183 15.03 11.65 4.15
N GLU A 184 14.94 11.48 5.47
CA GLU A 184 13.96 12.09 6.36
C GLU A 184 13.97 13.62 6.29
N ARG A 185 15.13 14.23 6.55
CA ARG A 185 15.27 15.71 6.56
C ARG A 185 14.97 16.31 5.18
N LYS A 186 15.35 15.62 4.11
CA LYS A 186 15.11 16.06 2.73
C LYS A 186 13.63 16.00 2.38
N LEU A 187 12.93 14.94 2.82
CA LEU A 187 11.51 14.78 2.65
C LEU A 187 10.73 15.88 3.40
N VAL A 188 11.05 16.09 4.70
CA VAL A 188 10.41 17.11 5.51
C VAL A 188 10.67 18.51 4.95
N ALA A 189 11.90 18.81 4.48
CA ALA A 189 12.23 20.08 3.85
C ALA A 189 11.43 20.30 2.55
N ALA A 190 11.33 19.29 1.68
CA ALA A 190 10.56 19.39 0.45
C ALA A 190 9.05 19.65 0.70
N LEU A 191 8.50 19.01 1.75
CA LEU A 191 7.11 19.27 2.18
C LEU A 191 6.95 20.66 2.78
N ALA A 192 7.93 21.14 3.56
CA ALA A 192 7.91 22.50 4.12
C ALA A 192 7.97 23.56 3.03
N ASP A 193 8.84 23.41 2.03
CA ASP A 193 8.96 24.31 0.88
C ASP A 193 7.67 24.39 0.06
N ALA A 194 6.90 23.28 0.01
CA ALA A 194 5.58 23.24 -0.64
C ALA A 194 4.44 23.79 0.25
N GLY A 195 4.70 24.13 1.52
CA GLY A 195 3.67 24.52 2.49
C GLY A 195 2.85 23.33 3.03
N TRP A 196 3.32 22.10 2.85
CA TRP A 196 2.62 20.86 3.21
C TRP A 196 3.13 20.19 4.50
N ASN A 197 4.13 20.75 5.16
CA ASN A 197 4.61 20.26 6.47
C ASN A 197 3.70 20.72 7.62
N ARG A 198 2.46 20.21 7.66
CA ARG A 198 1.44 20.54 8.67
C ARG A 198 0.48 19.37 8.89
N ARG A 199 -0.09 19.21 10.09
CA ARG A 199 -0.96 18.08 10.49
C ARG A 199 -2.12 17.80 9.53
N ARG A 200 -2.73 18.84 8.95
CA ARG A 200 -3.88 18.71 8.03
C ARG A 200 -3.48 18.82 6.56
N ALA A 201 -2.19 18.69 6.24
CA ALA A 201 -1.79 18.58 4.84
C ALA A 201 -2.35 17.30 4.23
N PRO A 202 -2.65 17.28 2.92
CA PRO A 202 -3.04 16.07 2.22
C PRO A 202 -1.78 15.18 1.97
N VAL A 203 -1.17 14.75 3.05
CA VAL A 203 0.06 13.96 3.04
C VAL A 203 -0.03 12.85 4.07
N PHE A 204 0.40 11.66 3.67
CA PHE A 204 0.82 10.57 4.55
C PHE A 204 2.25 10.19 4.17
N ILE A 205 3.11 9.97 5.16
CA ILE A 205 4.46 9.42 4.94
C ILE A 205 4.45 7.98 5.43
N GLN A 206 4.96 7.07 4.63
CA GLN A 206 5.00 5.65 4.97
C GLN A 206 6.43 5.09 4.95
N SER A 207 6.65 4.04 5.72
CA SER A 207 7.89 3.28 5.75
C SER A 207 7.67 1.88 6.29
N PHE A 208 8.49 0.95 5.85
CA PHE A 208 8.60 -0.38 6.45
C PHE A 208 9.45 -0.37 7.73
N GLU A 209 10.34 0.61 7.90
CA GLU A 209 11.25 0.68 9.04
C GLU A 209 10.69 1.53 10.19
N VAL A 210 10.64 0.94 11.38
CA VAL A 210 10.10 1.56 12.61
C VAL A 210 10.95 2.73 13.08
N ALA A 211 12.28 2.59 13.08
CA ALA A 211 13.18 3.66 13.51
C ALA A 211 13.06 4.91 12.61
N ASN A 212 12.83 4.71 11.31
CA ASN A 212 12.60 5.80 10.37
C ASN A 212 11.33 6.59 10.73
N LEU A 213 10.21 5.91 10.98
CA LEU A 213 8.95 6.56 11.36
C LEU A 213 9.06 7.25 12.74
N ARG A 214 9.72 6.63 13.71
CA ARG A 214 9.98 7.27 15.01
C ARG A 214 10.81 8.54 14.86
N ALA A 215 11.82 8.53 14.00
CA ALA A 215 12.61 9.74 13.70
C ALA A 215 11.73 10.80 13.01
N LEU A 216 10.94 10.44 12.01
CA LEU A 216 10.00 11.34 11.32
C LEU A 216 8.98 11.94 12.28
N ASN A 217 8.44 11.17 13.22
CA ASN A 217 7.46 11.65 14.22
C ASN A 217 8.01 12.81 15.09
N THR A 218 9.35 12.89 15.25
CA THR A 218 9.99 14.03 15.93
C THR A 218 10.24 15.23 15.03
N MET A 219 10.18 15.08 13.70
CA MET A 219 10.56 16.09 12.72
C MET A 219 9.39 16.78 12.03
N THR A 220 8.22 16.11 11.98
CA THR A 220 7.06 16.59 11.22
C THR A 220 5.75 16.28 11.95
N PRO A 221 4.74 17.17 11.84
CA PRO A 221 3.38 16.86 12.28
C PRO A 221 2.55 16.12 11.22
N VAL A 222 3.11 15.78 10.07
CA VAL A 222 2.45 15.05 8.99
C VAL A 222 2.10 13.63 9.45
N ARG A 223 0.97 13.10 8.96
CA ARG A 223 0.52 11.75 9.32
C ARG A 223 1.50 10.70 8.82
N LEU A 224 1.77 9.71 9.68
CA LEU A 224 2.72 8.63 9.44
C LEU A 224 1.98 7.28 9.39
N VAL A 225 2.46 6.35 8.55
CA VAL A 225 1.89 5.01 8.39
C VAL A 225 2.99 3.97 8.41
N GLN A 226 2.85 2.98 9.31
CA GLN A 226 3.73 1.82 9.37
C GLN A 226 3.30 0.77 8.35
N LEU A 227 4.16 0.46 7.40
CA LEU A 227 3.95 -0.62 6.44
C LEU A 227 4.29 -1.97 7.06
N ILE A 228 3.50 -2.99 6.70
CA ILE A 228 3.64 -4.38 7.18
C ILE A 228 3.68 -5.30 5.96
N ASP A 229 4.76 -6.09 5.86
CA ASP A 229 5.01 -7.04 4.78
C ASP A 229 5.10 -8.49 5.31
N ALA A 230 5.23 -9.45 4.42
CA ALA A 230 5.44 -10.87 4.72
C ALA A 230 6.28 -11.53 3.62
N ASN A 231 6.86 -12.72 3.90
CA ASN A 231 7.49 -13.52 2.86
C ASN A 231 6.47 -14.01 1.82
N ASP A 232 5.37 -14.60 2.28
CA ASP A 232 4.24 -15.13 1.47
C ASP A 232 3.08 -15.55 2.40
N VAL A 233 2.13 -16.28 1.86
CA VAL A 233 1.14 -17.06 2.61
C VAL A 233 1.48 -18.54 2.54
N ARG A 234 1.29 -19.27 3.65
CA ARG A 234 1.45 -20.72 3.71
C ARG A 234 0.27 -21.41 3.01
N LEU A 235 0.40 -22.73 2.81
CA LEU A 235 -0.63 -23.55 2.18
C LEU A 235 -2.02 -23.40 2.85
N ASP A 236 -2.06 -23.26 4.17
CA ASP A 236 -3.29 -23.07 4.94
C ASP A 236 -3.85 -21.63 4.90
N GLY A 237 -3.14 -20.73 4.24
CA GLY A 237 -3.51 -19.31 4.12
C GLY A 237 -3.03 -18.42 5.27
N SER A 238 -2.30 -18.98 6.25
CA SER A 238 -1.64 -18.19 7.28
C SER A 238 -0.45 -17.42 6.71
N ILE A 239 -0.11 -16.31 7.35
CA ILE A 239 1.03 -15.48 6.94
C ILE A 239 2.36 -16.18 7.22
N ASP A 240 3.25 -16.20 6.23
CA ASP A 240 4.66 -16.52 6.42
C ASP A 240 5.47 -15.24 6.65
N SER A 241 5.85 -15.01 7.89
CA SER A 241 6.75 -13.91 8.29
C SER A 241 7.98 -14.43 9.03
N ASP A 242 8.33 -15.71 8.84
CA ASP A 242 9.44 -16.34 9.53
C ASP A 242 10.76 -15.62 9.22
N ASN A 243 11.39 -15.06 10.27
CA ASN A 243 12.62 -14.26 10.18
C ASN A 243 12.52 -13.04 9.26
N TYR A 244 11.29 -12.55 8.98
CA TYR A 244 11.05 -11.41 8.11
C TYR A 244 10.38 -10.28 8.89
N GLY A 245 11.12 -9.19 9.06
CA GLY A 245 10.70 -8.00 9.79
C GLY A 245 11.38 -6.75 9.24
N PRO A 246 11.08 -5.58 9.81
CA PRO A 246 11.71 -4.33 9.45
C PRO A 246 13.25 -4.44 9.40
N TYR A 247 13.88 -3.85 8.38
CA TYR A 247 15.34 -4.01 8.23
C TYR A 247 16.12 -3.36 9.36
N ASP A 248 15.64 -2.26 9.91
CA ASP A 248 16.20 -1.62 11.11
C ASP A 248 16.17 -2.54 12.35
N PHE A 249 15.19 -3.42 12.48
CA PHE A 249 15.16 -4.45 13.52
C PHE A 249 16.30 -5.46 13.32
N LYS A 250 16.50 -5.91 12.10
CA LYS A 250 17.62 -6.81 11.77
C LYS A 250 18.97 -6.17 12.09
N VAL A 251 19.15 -4.89 11.79
CA VAL A 251 20.39 -4.16 12.05
C VAL A 251 20.60 -3.90 13.56
N SER A 252 19.54 -3.61 14.30
CA SER A 252 19.62 -3.37 15.75
C SER A 252 19.63 -4.65 16.59
N GLY A 253 19.38 -5.83 15.98
CA GLY A 253 19.29 -7.10 16.68
C GLY A 253 17.96 -7.31 17.42
N ASP A 254 16.90 -6.56 17.06
CA ASP A 254 15.53 -6.82 17.51
C ASP A 254 15.00 -8.08 16.81
N PRO A 255 14.58 -9.14 17.54
CA PRO A 255 14.18 -10.39 16.94
C PRO A 255 12.76 -10.37 16.34
N ARG A 256 12.02 -9.29 16.52
CA ARG A 256 10.63 -9.19 16.07
C ARG A 256 10.50 -9.21 14.54
N THR A 257 9.38 -9.76 14.09
CA THR A 257 8.97 -9.83 12.70
C THR A 257 7.80 -8.87 12.42
N TYR A 258 7.37 -8.79 11.18
CA TYR A 258 6.15 -8.04 10.84
C TYR A 258 4.89 -8.60 11.51
N ALA A 259 4.82 -9.93 11.75
CA ALA A 259 3.68 -10.53 12.46
C ALA A 259 3.56 -10.01 13.90
N ASP A 260 4.67 -9.72 14.57
CA ASP A 260 4.65 -9.16 15.93
C ASP A 260 4.06 -7.75 15.96
N LEU A 261 4.23 -6.98 14.88
CA LEU A 261 3.71 -5.62 14.76
C LEU A 261 2.20 -5.55 14.56
N VAL A 262 1.57 -6.61 14.07
CA VAL A 262 0.10 -6.67 13.89
C VAL A 262 -0.64 -7.34 15.02
N THR A 263 0.06 -7.74 16.09
CA THR A 263 -0.60 -8.14 17.34
C THR A 263 -1.24 -6.94 18.04
N PRO A 264 -2.22 -7.10 18.93
CA PRO A 264 -2.80 -5.97 19.69
C PRO A 264 -1.73 -5.11 20.39
N ALA A 265 -0.68 -5.74 20.93
CA ALA A 265 0.44 -5.03 21.57
C ALA A 265 1.30 -4.26 20.53
N GLY A 266 1.55 -4.87 19.38
CA GLY A 266 2.28 -4.25 18.27
C GLY A 266 1.51 -3.06 17.69
N LEU A 267 0.20 -3.18 17.49
CA LEU A 267 -0.64 -2.07 17.02
C LEU A 267 -0.68 -0.92 18.04
N ALA A 268 -0.77 -1.21 19.34
CA ALA A 268 -0.67 -0.19 20.38
C ALA A 268 0.70 0.50 20.39
N GLU A 269 1.79 -0.23 20.09
CA GLU A 269 3.12 0.36 19.92
C GLU A 269 3.16 1.28 18.67
N ILE A 270 2.62 0.84 17.53
CA ILE A 270 2.54 1.66 16.31
C ILE A 270 1.78 2.95 16.57
N ALA A 271 0.64 2.90 17.28
CA ALA A 271 -0.16 4.07 17.63
C ALA A 271 0.61 5.13 18.46
N SER A 272 1.74 4.75 19.08
CA SER A 272 2.60 5.70 19.82
C SER A 272 3.45 6.60 18.92
N TYR A 273 3.66 6.23 17.65
CA TYR A 273 4.54 6.97 16.71
C TYR A 273 3.97 7.16 15.31
N ALA A 274 2.89 6.49 14.96
CA ALA A 274 2.24 6.60 13.65
C ALA A 274 0.72 6.79 13.80
N ASP A 275 0.07 7.25 12.73
CA ASP A 275 -1.37 7.51 12.66
C ASP A 275 -2.12 6.36 11.99
N GLY A 276 -1.40 5.46 11.34
CA GLY A 276 -1.99 4.33 10.64
C GLY A 276 -1.05 3.17 10.43
N VAL A 277 -1.63 2.07 10.00
CA VAL A 277 -0.94 0.85 9.58
C VAL A 277 -1.30 0.52 8.14
N GLY A 278 -0.30 0.12 7.34
CA GLY A 278 -0.44 -0.27 5.94
C GLY A 278 -0.05 -1.74 5.76
N PRO A 279 -0.93 -2.70 6.08
CA PRO A 279 -0.61 -4.10 5.94
C PRO A 279 -0.76 -4.57 4.48
N TRP A 280 0.08 -5.54 4.07
CA TRP A 280 -0.22 -6.35 2.91
C TRP A 280 -1.62 -6.98 3.05
N LYS A 281 -2.42 -6.94 1.99
CA LYS A 281 -3.84 -7.34 2.02
C LYS A 281 -4.09 -8.73 2.62
N ARG A 282 -3.08 -9.62 2.53
CA ARG A 282 -3.17 -11.00 3.06
C ARG A 282 -3.18 -11.09 4.59
N TYR A 283 -2.75 -10.06 5.29
CA TYR A 283 -2.95 -9.95 6.74
C TYR A 283 -4.41 -9.73 7.14
N ILE A 284 -5.22 -9.18 6.25
CA ILE A 284 -6.65 -8.91 6.47
C ILE A 284 -7.49 -10.07 5.96
N VAL A 285 -7.25 -10.49 4.71
CA VAL A 285 -7.90 -11.66 4.10
C VAL A 285 -6.81 -12.56 3.55
N GLY A 286 -6.55 -13.65 4.24
CA GLY A 286 -5.60 -14.66 3.80
C GLY A 286 -6.08 -15.39 2.55
N ALA A 287 -5.20 -16.17 1.92
CA ALA A 287 -5.55 -16.99 0.77
C ALA A 287 -4.83 -18.34 0.90
N ARG A 288 -5.60 -19.43 1.03
CA ARG A 288 -5.07 -20.79 1.15
C ARG A 288 -4.83 -21.38 -0.23
N GLY A 289 -3.71 -22.08 -0.38
CA GLY A 289 -3.43 -22.90 -1.55
C GLY A 289 -4.27 -24.18 -1.58
N GLN A 290 -4.23 -24.87 -2.70
CA GLN A 290 -4.82 -26.20 -2.87
C GLN A 290 -3.68 -27.19 -3.14
N ASP A 291 -3.62 -28.27 -2.35
CA ASP A 291 -2.66 -29.37 -2.51
C ASP A 291 -3.44 -30.56 -3.05
N LEU A 292 -3.42 -30.73 -4.37
CA LEU A 292 -4.18 -31.76 -5.07
C LEU A 292 -3.42 -33.10 -5.15
N ASN A 293 -2.10 -33.06 -5.04
CA ASN A 293 -1.22 -34.21 -5.17
C ASN A 293 -0.71 -34.75 -3.81
N GLY A 294 -0.91 -34.00 -2.71
CA GLY A 294 -0.54 -34.42 -1.35
C GLY A 294 0.93 -34.23 -1.01
N ASP A 295 1.66 -33.36 -1.71
CA ASP A 295 3.08 -33.10 -1.46
C ASP A 295 3.36 -31.96 -0.46
N GLY A 296 2.31 -31.32 0.07
CA GLY A 296 2.39 -30.24 1.06
C GLY A 296 2.64 -28.87 0.45
N ARG A 297 2.48 -28.70 -0.87
CA ARG A 297 2.63 -27.43 -1.58
C ARG A 297 1.35 -27.06 -2.30
N ALA A 298 1.21 -25.79 -2.63
CA ALA A 298 0.13 -25.36 -3.51
C ALA A 298 0.41 -25.80 -4.95
N ASP A 299 -0.64 -26.29 -5.63
CA ASP A 299 -0.61 -26.69 -7.02
C ASP A 299 -1.12 -25.58 -7.94
N ASP A 300 -0.70 -25.63 -9.22
CA ASP A 300 -1.27 -24.90 -10.32
C ASP A 300 -2.67 -25.49 -10.64
N VAL A 301 -3.70 -24.86 -10.11
CA VAL A 301 -5.09 -25.35 -10.19
C VAL A 301 -5.76 -24.91 -11.48
N ASN A 302 -5.40 -23.74 -11.99
CA ASN A 302 -5.98 -23.18 -13.20
C ASN A 302 -5.29 -23.65 -14.49
N GLY A 303 -4.09 -24.27 -14.37
CA GLY A 303 -3.33 -24.88 -15.48
C GLY A 303 -2.60 -23.86 -16.36
N ASP A 304 -2.30 -22.67 -15.85
CA ASP A 304 -1.60 -21.62 -16.61
C ASP A 304 -0.06 -21.72 -16.56
N GLY A 305 0.47 -22.64 -15.75
CA GLY A 305 1.90 -22.95 -15.60
C GLY A 305 2.59 -22.16 -14.49
N ALA A 306 1.84 -21.42 -13.68
CA ALA A 306 2.32 -20.73 -12.50
C ALA A 306 1.51 -21.15 -11.26
N VAL A 307 2.08 -20.99 -10.08
CA VAL A 307 1.33 -21.09 -8.81
C VAL A 307 1.29 -19.71 -8.19
N ASP A 308 0.11 -19.09 -8.24
CA ASP A 308 -0.08 -17.72 -7.80
C ASP A 308 -1.41 -17.51 -7.06
N ASP A 309 -1.87 -16.25 -6.92
CA ASP A 309 -3.13 -15.99 -6.21
C ASP A 309 -4.36 -16.60 -6.91
N ALA A 310 -4.32 -16.81 -8.25
CA ALA A 310 -5.43 -17.41 -8.99
C ALA A 310 -5.65 -18.91 -8.64
N ASP A 311 -4.69 -19.55 -8.02
CA ASP A 311 -4.78 -20.94 -7.52
C ASP A 311 -5.20 -21.02 -6.05
N ARG A 312 -5.41 -19.89 -5.41
CA ARG A 312 -5.73 -19.78 -3.99
C ARG A 312 -7.20 -19.40 -3.78
N ILE A 313 -7.73 -19.76 -2.62
CA ILE A 313 -9.09 -19.43 -2.18
C ILE A 313 -8.99 -18.58 -0.90
N THR A 314 -9.76 -17.51 -0.81
CA THR A 314 -9.75 -16.64 0.36
C THR A 314 -10.10 -17.38 1.65
N THR A 315 -9.51 -16.97 2.75
CA THR A 315 -9.86 -17.41 4.10
C THR A 315 -10.84 -16.42 4.75
N ALA A 316 -11.38 -16.77 5.91
CA ALA A 316 -12.13 -15.81 6.71
C ALA A 316 -11.24 -14.59 7.04
N PRO A 317 -11.82 -13.36 7.05
CA PRO A 317 -11.08 -12.18 7.46
C PRO A 317 -10.55 -12.29 8.88
N THR A 318 -9.41 -11.64 9.15
CA THR A 318 -8.87 -11.48 10.51
C THR A 318 -9.52 -10.29 11.21
N SER A 319 -9.25 -10.12 12.51
CA SER A 319 -9.67 -8.94 13.28
C SER A 319 -8.78 -7.70 13.09
N LEU A 320 -7.75 -7.76 12.24
CA LEU A 320 -6.71 -6.72 12.16
C LEU A 320 -7.26 -5.30 11.95
N VAL A 321 -8.30 -5.15 11.12
CA VAL A 321 -8.89 -3.82 10.85
C VAL A 321 -9.58 -3.28 12.11
N GLU A 322 -10.31 -4.14 12.83
CA GLU A 322 -10.99 -3.79 14.08
C GLU A 322 -9.96 -3.48 15.17
N ASP A 323 -8.98 -4.36 15.37
CA ASP A 323 -7.91 -4.20 16.37
C ASP A 323 -7.11 -2.90 16.15
N ALA A 324 -6.83 -2.53 14.89
CA ALA A 324 -6.17 -1.28 14.55
C ALA A 324 -7.05 -0.06 14.89
N HIS A 325 -8.34 -0.12 14.56
CA HIS A 325 -9.27 0.96 14.88
C HIS A 325 -9.46 1.15 16.40
N ASP A 326 -9.44 0.07 17.17
CA ASP A 326 -9.57 0.12 18.64
C ASP A 326 -8.44 0.91 19.31
N VAL A 327 -7.25 0.93 18.70
CA VAL A 327 -6.12 1.75 19.16
C VAL A 327 -5.99 3.08 18.43
N GLY A 328 -6.96 3.43 17.55
CA GLY A 328 -7.03 4.70 16.84
C GLY A 328 -6.18 4.81 15.58
N LEU A 329 -5.66 3.69 15.06
CA LEU A 329 -4.95 3.64 13.79
C LEU A 329 -5.93 3.55 12.61
N ILE A 330 -5.68 4.29 11.52
CA ILE A 330 -6.31 4.05 10.23
C ILE A 330 -5.62 2.88 9.52
N VAL A 331 -6.37 2.19 8.65
CA VAL A 331 -5.86 1.03 7.89
C VAL A 331 -5.88 1.32 6.40
N HIS A 332 -4.67 1.42 5.79
CA HIS A 332 -4.49 1.56 4.35
C HIS A 332 -3.75 0.35 3.80
N THR A 333 -4.45 -0.55 3.13
CA THR A 333 -3.90 -1.85 2.70
C THR A 333 -3.44 -1.86 1.24
N TRP A 334 -2.51 -2.72 0.87
CA TRP A 334 -1.84 -2.82 -0.43
C TRP A 334 -1.63 -4.28 -0.87
N THR A 335 -1.42 -4.60 -2.15
CA THR A 335 -1.66 -3.83 -3.36
C THR A 335 -2.80 -4.47 -4.14
N PHE A 336 -3.74 -3.66 -4.62
CA PHE A 336 -4.86 -4.12 -5.42
C PHE A 336 -4.53 -4.01 -6.91
N ARG A 337 -4.72 -5.10 -7.62
CA ARG A 337 -4.39 -5.27 -9.03
C ARG A 337 -5.54 -5.93 -9.77
N ASN A 338 -5.64 -5.69 -11.08
CA ASN A 338 -6.74 -6.26 -11.88
C ASN A 338 -6.37 -7.57 -12.56
N GLU A 339 -5.08 -7.86 -12.68
CA GLU A 339 -4.60 -9.06 -13.37
C GLU A 339 -4.95 -10.31 -12.55
N THR A 340 -5.45 -11.35 -13.23
CA THR A 340 -5.96 -12.61 -12.65
C THR A 340 -4.97 -13.24 -11.66
N GLN A 341 -3.69 -13.25 -11.99
CA GLN A 341 -2.62 -13.81 -11.15
C GLN A 341 -2.47 -13.17 -9.76
N PHE A 342 -3.11 -12.03 -9.51
CA PHE A 342 -3.12 -11.33 -8.21
C PHE A 342 -4.47 -11.39 -7.49
N LEU A 343 -5.43 -12.16 -8.05
CA LEU A 343 -6.78 -12.32 -7.52
C LEU A 343 -7.00 -13.75 -7.06
N ALA A 344 -7.48 -13.95 -5.84
CA ALA A 344 -7.89 -15.27 -5.41
C ALA A 344 -9.03 -15.80 -6.31
N ALA A 345 -9.02 -17.11 -6.56
CA ALA A 345 -9.92 -17.76 -7.52
C ALA A 345 -11.41 -17.52 -7.23
N ASP A 346 -11.80 -17.41 -5.97
CA ASP A 346 -13.16 -17.17 -5.54
C ASP A 346 -13.64 -15.72 -5.79
N TYR A 347 -12.78 -14.81 -6.22
CA TYR A 347 -13.20 -13.53 -6.78
C TYR A 347 -13.71 -13.65 -8.24
N GLY A 348 -13.50 -14.81 -8.90
CA GLY A 348 -14.03 -15.11 -10.22
C GLY A 348 -13.51 -14.17 -11.31
N ASP A 349 -12.21 -13.90 -11.35
CA ASP A 349 -11.52 -13.00 -12.28
C ASP A 349 -12.07 -11.56 -12.29
N ASN A 350 -12.84 -11.21 -11.27
CA ASN A 350 -13.42 -9.88 -11.15
C ASN A 350 -12.79 -9.09 -9.98
N PRO A 351 -11.85 -8.17 -10.26
CA PRO A 351 -11.18 -7.39 -9.22
C PRO A 351 -12.15 -6.57 -8.36
N VAL A 352 -13.32 -6.19 -8.89
CA VAL A 352 -14.34 -5.45 -8.14
C VAL A 352 -14.79 -6.22 -6.89
N ASN A 353 -14.83 -7.56 -6.96
CA ASN A 353 -15.22 -8.40 -5.82
C ASN A 353 -14.20 -8.29 -4.67
N GLU A 354 -12.90 -8.26 -4.98
CA GLU A 354 -11.85 -8.04 -3.98
C GLU A 354 -11.98 -6.65 -3.34
N TYR A 355 -12.08 -5.59 -4.14
CA TYR A 355 -12.25 -4.22 -3.62
C TYR A 355 -13.48 -4.11 -2.71
N LEU A 356 -14.61 -4.66 -3.12
CA LEU A 356 -15.85 -4.60 -2.33
C LEU A 356 -15.71 -5.32 -0.99
N GLN A 357 -15.04 -6.49 -0.96
CA GLN A 357 -14.78 -7.21 0.28
C GLN A 357 -13.98 -6.32 1.27
N PHE A 358 -12.88 -5.74 0.84
CA PHE A 358 -12.06 -4.92 1.72
C PHE A 358 -12.74 -3.62 2.16
N TYR A 359 -13.51 -2.98 1.29
CA TYR A 359 -14.34 -1.84 1.68
C TYR A 359 -15.40 -2.24 2.72
N CYS A 360 -16.01 -3.43 2.58
CA CYS A 360 -16.97 -3.95 3.56
C CYS A 360 -16.31 -4.27 4.91
N LEU A 361 -15.06 -4.72 4.93
CA LEU A 361 -14.27 -4.96 6.13
C LEU A 361 -13.85 -3.66 6.84
N GLY A 362 -14.07 -2.51 6.21
CA GLY A 362 -13.89 -1.21 6.84
C GLY A 362 -12.47 -0.64 6.74
N VAL A 363 -11.67 -1.06 5.75
CA VAL A 363 -10.39 -0.38 5.49
C VAL A 363 -10.62 1.10 5.18
N ASP A 364 -9.74 1.99 5.65
CA ASP A 364 -9.85 3.44 5.45
C ASP A 364 -9.29 3.90 4.10
N GLY A 365 -8.52 3.05 3.44
CA GLY A 365 -8.00 3.28 2.10
C GLY A 365 -7.26 2.07 1.57
N LEU A 366 -6.97 2.09 0.27
CA LEU A 366 -6.22 1.04 -0.39
C LEU A 366 -5.36 1.57 -1.54
N PHE A 367 -4.25 0.87 -1.79
CA PHE A 367 -3.31 1.16 -2.86
C PHE A 367 -3.68 0.36 -4.10
N ALA A 368 -3.95 1.05 -5.22
CA ALA A 368 -4.41 0.43 -6.46
C ALA A 368 -3.49 0.79 -7.63
N ASP A 369 -3.09 -0.25 -8.40
CA ASP A 369 -2.41 -0.07 -9.69
C ASP A 369 -3.40 0.43 -10.77
N PHE A 370 -4.71 0.23 -10.54
CA PHE A 370 -5.83 0.61 -11.40
C PHE A 370 -6.82 1.51 -10.64
N PRO A 371 -6.53 2.82 -10.47
CA PRO A 371 -7.36 3.70 -9.66
C PRO A 371 -8.81 3.82 -10.12
N ASP A 372 -9.10 3.71 -11.42
CA ASP A 372 -10.43 3.71 -12.01
C ASP A 372 -11.29 2.52 -11.54
N THR A 373 -10.71 1.32 -11.44
CA THR A 373 -11.37 0.13 -10.88
C THR A 373 -11.67 0.31 -9.39
N ALA A 374 -10.69 0.80 -8.62
CA ALA A 374 -10.87 1.10 -7.20
C ALA A 374 -12.00 2.13 -6.98
N LEU A 375 -12.06 3.17 -7.81
CA LEU A 375 -13.06 4.22 -7.74
C LEU A 375 -14.46 3.72 -8.10
N THR A 376 -14.55 2.89 -9.15
CA THR A 376 -15.81 2.23 -9.55
C THR A 376 -16.33 1.35 -8.43
N SER A 377 -15.44 0.54 -7.83
CA SER A 377 -15.78 -0.33 -6.70
C SER A 377 -16.21 0.46 -5.48
N ARG A 378 -15.54 1.59 -5.18
CA ARG A 378 -15.93 2.50 -4.08
C ARG A 378 -17.32 3.10 -4.31
N ALA A 379 -17.65 3.48 -5.55
CA ALA A 379 -18.99 3.97 -5.88
C ALA A 379 -20.05 2.89 -5.67
N LEU A 380 -19.79 1.66 -6.10
CA LEU A 380 -20.68 0.51 -5.86
C LEU A 380 -20.84 0.22 -4.36
N PHE A 381 -19.75 0.22 -3.61
CA PHE A 381 -19.79 0.09 -2.14
C PHE A 381 -20.68 1.16 -1.50
N GLY A 382 -20.59 2.41 -1.96
CA GLY A 382 -21.45 3.51 -1.49
C GLY A 382 -22.95 3.23 -1.65
N LEU A 383 -23.32 2.53 -2.73
CA LEU A 383 -24.70 2.11 -3.01
C LEU A 383 -25.13 0.86 -2.22
N THR A 384 -24.18 0.00 -1.86
CA THR A 384 -24.45 -1.33 -1.28
C THR A 384 -24.04 -1.46 0.20
N ARG A 385 -23.71 -0.38 0.88
CA ARG A 385 -23.30 -0.39 2.32
C ARG A 385 -24.22 -1.22 3.22
N ASN A 386 -25.52 -1.24 2.92
CA ASN A 386 -26.49 -2.04 3.69
C ASN A 386 -26.34 -3.56 3.47
N VAL A 387 -25.74 -3.99 2.35
CA VAL A 387 -25.56 -5.41 2.01
C VAL A 387 -24.35 -5.99 2.73
N CYS A 388 -23.31 -5.19 2.99
CA CYS A 388 -22.13 -5.61 3.77
C CYS A 388 -22.53 -6.10 5.19
N ARG A 389 -23.55 -5.50 5.77
CA ARG A 389 -24.09 -5.85 7.10
C ARG A 389 -24.82 -7.20 7.18
N ALA A 390 -25.24 -7.74 6.05
CA ALA A 390 -25.98 -9.00 6.00
C ALA A 390 -25.06 -10.23 5.83
N ARG A 391 -23.74 -10.01 5.64
CA ARG A 391 -22.75 -11.06 5.39
C ARG A 391 -21.74 -11.25 6.53
N ASN A 392 -21.74 -10.35 7.52
CA ASN A 392 -21.04 -10.44 8.81
C ASN A 392 -22.09 -10.79 9.91
#